data_625f51f7c050221af245b5886e7dd2e9
#
_entry.id   625f51f7c050221af245b5886e7dd2e9
#
_cell.length_a   1.000
_cell.length_b   1.000
_cell.length_c   1.000
_cell.angle_alpha   90.00
_cell.angle_beta   90.00
_cell.angle_gamma   90.00
#
_symmetry.space_group_name_H-M   'P 1'
#
loop_
_entity.id
_entity.type
_entity.pdbx_description
1 polymer ?
#
loop_
_entity_poly.entity_id
_entity_poly.type
_entity_poly.pdbx_seq_one_letter_code
_entity_poly.pdbx_strand_id
1 'polypeptide(L)'
;MNTQLPHHYREILVGLGENPEREGLLDTPKRAAKAMQYLCHGYQQSLEEIVNGALFASDNDEMVIVKDIELYSLCEHHLLPFIGKAHVAYIPTGKVLGLSKVARIVAMYARRLQIQENLTKQIADAIQQVTNAAGVAVVIEAKHMCMMMRGVEKQNSVMSSSVMLGAFRESCNTRHEFLQLIGRNK
;
A
#
# COMPACT_ATOMS: atom_id res chain seq x y z
N MET A 1 -12.78 9.47 16.91
CA MET A 1 -11.87 8.33 17.16
C MET A 1 -12.52 7.40 18.18
N ASN A 2 -12.44 6.09 17.98
CA ASN A 2 -13.04 5.15 18.94
C ASN A 2 -12.26 5.19 20.26
N THR A 3 -12.88 5.73 21.32
CA THR A 3 -12.28 5.88 22.66
C THR A 3 -12.12 4.56 23.40
N GLN A 4 -12.73 3.47 22.89
CA GLN A 4 -12.67 2.14 23.50
C GLN A 4 -11.45 1.30 23.06
N LEU A 5 -10.75 1.69 22.00
CA LEU A 5 -9.64 0.90 21.48
C LEU A 5 -8.53 0.61 22.52
N PRO A 6 -8.12 1.57 23.38
CA PRO A 6 -7.19 1.26 24.48
C PRO A 6 -7.72 0.20 25.45
N HIS A 7 -9.02 0.23 25.78
CA HIS A 7 -9.63 -0.81 26.62
C HIS A 7 -9.51 -2.19 25.99
N HIS A 8 -9.81 -2.32 24.70
CA HIS A 8 -9.66 -3.59 24.01
C HIS A 8 -8.21 -4.11 23.99
N TYR A 9 -7.22 -3.23 23.85
CA TYR A 9 -5.80 -3.62 23.97
C TYR A 9 -5.44 -4.10 25.37
N ARG A 10 -6.02 -3.50 26.41
CA ARG A 10 -5.84 -3.97 27.78
C ARG A 10 -6.39 -5.39 27.96
N GLU A 11 -7.59 -5.66 27.45
CA GLU A 11 -8.19 -7.00 27.48
C GLU A 11 -7.37 -8.03 26.67
N ILE A 12 -6.75 -7.63 25.56
CA ILE A 12 -5.82 -8.49 24.82
C ILE A 12 -4.64 -8.88 25.69
N LEU A 13 -4.02 -7.94 26.45
CA LEU A 13 -2.91 -8.24 27.35
C LEU A 13 -3.32 -9.26 28.42
N VAL A 14 -4.48 -9.06 29.03
CA VAL A 14 -5.04 -10.02 30.01
C VAL A 14 -5.26 -11.40 29.35
N GLY A 15 -5.85 -11.44 28.14
CA GLY A 15 -6.10 -12.67 27.40
C GLY A 15 -4.80 -13.43 27.01
N LEU A 16 -3.69 -12.72 26.88
CA LEU A 16 -2.36 -13.31 26.66
C LEU A 16 -1.70 -13.83 27.96
N GLY A 17 -2.33 -13.63 29.12
CA GLY A 17 -1.79 -14.00 30.42
C GLY A 17 -0.82 -12.98 31.02
N GLU A 18 -0.77 -11.77 30.46
CA GLU A 18 0.09 -10.69 30.94
C GLU A 18 -0.58 -9.89 32.06
N ASN A 19 0.25 -9.31 32.96
CA ASN A 19 -0.21 -8.33 33.95
C ASN A 19 -0.17 -6.91 33.36
N PRO A 20 -1.30 -6.32 32.99
CA PRO A 20 -1.36 -4.97 32.40
C PRO A 20 -0.94 -3.87 33.37
N GLU A 21 -0.86 -4.16 34.68
CA GLU A 21 -0.48 -3.18 35.71
C GLU A 21 1.04 -3.14 35.97
N ARG A 22 1.84 -4.04 35.35
CA ARG A 22 3.29 -3.96 35.46
C ARG A 22 3.82 -2.71 34.71
N GLU A 23 4.86 -2.09 35.25
CA GLU A 23 5.42 -0.80 34.80
C GLU A 23 5.60 -0.71 33.28
N GLY A 24 6.15 -1.73 32.62
CA GLY A 24 6.38 -1.74 31.17
C GLY A 24 5.11 -1.80 30.32
N LEU A 25 3.94 -2.14 30.90
CA LEU A 25 2.68 -2.29 30.17
C LEU A 25 1.63 -1.23 30.49
N LEU A 26 1.83 -0.38 31.50
CA LEU A 26 0.85 0.64 31.91
C LEU A 26 0.36 1.51 30.76
N ASP A 27 1.25 1.96 29.89
CA ASP A 27 0.94 2.79 28.73
C ASP A 27 0.69 2.00 27.45
N THR A 28 0.95 0.68 27.42
CA THR A 28 0.86 -0.13 26.21
C THR A 28 -0.52 -0.10 25.55
N PRO A 29 -1.65 -0.19 26.25
CA PRO A 29 -2.96 -0.10 25.64
C PRO A 29 -3.17 1.18 24.84
N LYS A 30 -2.76 2.31 25.38
CA LYS A 30 -2.86 3.62 24.74
C LYS A 30 -1.91 3.75 23.53
N ARG A 31 -0.67 3.29 23.69
CA ARG A 31 0.35 3.31 22.64
C ARG A 31 -0.03 2.40 21.46
N ALA A 32 -0.49 1.17 21.75
CA ALA A 32 -0.94 0.22 20.74
C ALA A 32 -2.16 0.73 19.98
N ALA A 33 -3.14 1.30 20.68
CA ALA A 33 -4.31 1.92 20.07
C ALA A 33 -3.93 3.05 19.10
N LYS A 34 -3.02 3.94 19.52
CA LYS A 34 -2.51 5.04 18.66
C LYS A 34 -1.76 4.52 17.46
N ALA A 35 -0.93 3.50 17.64
CA ALA A 35 -0.19 2.87 16.54
C ALA A 35 -1.15 2.25 15.51
N MET A 36 -2.15 1.49 15.96
CA MET A 36 -3.14 0.88 15.07
C MET A 36 -3.97 1.93 14.32
N GLN A 37 -4.40 3.01 14.98
CA GLN A 37 -5.08 4.12 14.33
C GLN A 37 -4.22 4.77 13.25
N TYR A 38 -2.93 4.95 13.50
CA TYR A 38 -1.98 5.46 12.51
C TYR A 38 -1.81 4.49 11.34
N LEU A 39 -1.66 3.19 11.62
CA LEU A 39 -1.48 2.15 10.59
C LEU A 39 -2.73 1.96 9.71
N CYS A 40 -3.91 2.37 10.20
CA CYS A 40 -5.18 2.23 9.50
C CYS A 40 -5.82 3.58 9.09
N HIS A 41 -5.08 4.70 9.14
CA HIS A 41 -5.64 6.03 8.87
C HIS A 41 -6.10 6.23 7.42
N GLY A 42 -5.69 5.37 6.50
CA GLY A 42 -6.12 5.39 5.10
C GLY A 42 -7.64 5.21 4.92
N TYR A 43 -8.35 4.65 5.92
CA TYR A 43 -9.82 4.62 5.91
C TYR A 43 -10.47 6.01 6.08
N GLN A 44 -9.73 6.98 6.60
CA GLN A 44 -10.21 8.35 6.84
C GLN A 44 -9.82 9.31 5.72
N GLN A 45 -9.14 8.83 4.67
CA GLN A 45 -8.69 9.63 3.55
C GLN A 45 -9.51 9.33 2.29
N SER A 46 -9.75 10.35 1.47
CA SER A 46 -10.36 10.22 0.16
C SER A 46 -9.34 10.43 -0.97
N LEU A 47 -9.60 9.80 -2.11
CA LEU A 47 -8.76 9.95 -3.30
C LEU A 47 -8.74 11.41 -3.78
N GLU A 48 -9.88 12.10 -3.72
CA GLU A 48 -10.03 13.49 -4.10
C GLU A 48 -9.15 14.41 -3.24
N GLU A 49 -9.19 14.25 -1.92
CA GLU A 49 -8.34 15.02 -0.99
C GLU A 49 -6.86 14.75 -1.21
N ILE A 50 -6.48 13.50 -1.51
CA ILE A 50 -5.09 13.15 -1.81
C ILE A 50 -4.61 13.83 -3.07
N VAL A 51 -5.40 13.77 -4.15
CA VAL A 51 -5.06 14.39 -5.46
C VAL A 51 -5.05 15.90 -5.35
N ASN A 52 -6.05 16.50 -4.71
CA ASN A 52 -6.14 17.93 -4.43
C ASN A 52 -5.79 18.80 -5.66
N GLY A 53 -6.40 18.50 -6.81
CA GLY A 53 -6.19 19.26 -8.04
C GLY A 53 -4.82 19.16 -8.70
N ALA A 54 -3.90 18.30 -8.23
CA ALA A 54 -2.55 18.17 -8.77
C ALA A 54 -2.50 17.31 -10.04
N LEU A 55 -3.33 17.66 -11.01
CA LEU A 55 -3.32 17.19 -12.40
C LEU A 55 -2.93 18.35 -13.30
N PHE A 56 -1.87 18.20 -14.04
CA PHE A 56 -1.30 19.25 -14.88
C PHE A 56 -1.44 18.87 -16.36
N ALA A 57 -1.84 19.83 -17.20
CA ALA A 57 -1.84 19.64 -18.64
C ALA A 57 -0.43 19.31 -19.13
N SER A 58 -0.32 18.34 -20.02
CA SER A 58 0.95 17.87 -20.57
C SER A 58 0.70 17.25 -21.95
N ASP A 59 1.57 17.51 -22.88
CA ASP A 59 1.65 16.87 -24.20
C ASP A 59 2.43 15.55 -24.18
N ASN A 60 2.96 15.17 -23.03
CA ASN A 60 3.66 13.91 -22.86
C ASN A 60 2.70 12.72 -23.01
N ASP A 61 3.01 11.82 -23.93
CA ASP A 61 2.34 10.54 -24.18
C ASP A 61 3.21 9.32 -23.89
N GLU A 62 4.41 9.56 -23.37
CA GLU A 62 5.36 8.53 -22.95
C GLU A 62 5.07 8.01 -21.55
N MET A 63 5.57 6.81 -21.26
CA MET A 63 5.40 6.14 -19.97
C MET A 63 6.02 6.94 -18.82
N VAL A 64 5.21 7.25 -17.81
CA VAL A 64 5.66 7.81 -16.53
C VAL A 64 5.75 6.69 -15.51
N ILE A 65 6.90 6.54 -14.85
CA ILE A 65 7.13 5.49 -13.83
C ILE A 65 7.58 6.12 -12.53
N VAL A 66 6.92 5.73 -11.43
CA VAL A 66 7.36 5.98 -10.05
C VAL A 66 7.67 4.63 -9.42
N LYS A 67 8.93 4.36 -9.13
CA LYS A 67 9.38 3.07 -8.62
C LYS A 67 9.90 3.16 -7.19
N ASP A 68 10.03 2.00 -6.56
CA ASP A 68 10.53 1.84 -5.19
C ASP A 68 9.75 2.64 -4.14
N ILE A 69 8.44 2.79 -4.33
CA ILE A 69 7.57 3.46 -3.36
C ILE A 69 7.40 2.51 -2.17
N GLU A 70 8.00 2.87 -1.04
CA GLU A 70 7.89 2.08 0.19
C GLU A 70 6.45 2.01 0.69
N LEU A 71 6.02 0.83 1.09
CA LEU A 71 4.70 0.62 1.67
C LEU A 71 4.74 -0.23 2.94
N TYR A 72 3.83 0.10 3.82
CA TYR A 72 3.60 -0.58 5.09
C TYR A 72 2.09 -0.81 5.22
N SER A 73 1.68 -2.07 5.33
CA SER A 73 0.27 -2.45 5.42
C SER A 73 0.04 -3.52 6.47
N LEU A 74 -1.20 -3.79 6.80
CA LEU A 74 -1.59 -4.85 7.72
C LEU A 74 -2.40 -5.92 6.98
N CYS A 75 -1.99 -7.17 7.11
CA CYS A 75 -2.74 -8.31 6.59
C CYS A 75 -4.10 -8.39 7.29
N GLU A 76 -5.20 -8.38 6.54
CA GLU A 76 -6.56 -8.42 7.10
C GLU A 76 -6.87 -9.71 7.88
N HIS A 77 -6.18 -10.82 7.55
CA HIS A 77 -6.41 -12.12 8.19
C HIS A 77 -5.81 -12.22 9.60
N HIS A 78 -4.71 -11.51 9.86
CA HIS A 78 -3.92 -11.71 11.08
C HIS A 78 -3.58 -10.41 11.81
N LEU A 79 -3.87 -9.24 11.25
CA LEU A 79 -3.45 -7.92 11.72
C LEU A 79 -1.92 -7.78 11.87
N LEU A 80 -1.16 -8.66 11.20
CA LEU A 80 0.29 -8.61 11.15
C LEU A 80 0.75 -7.81 9.93
N PRO A 81 1.89 -7.10 10.02
CA PRO A 81 2.35 -6.26 8.93
C PRO A 81 2.83 -7.07 7.72
N PHE A 82 2.68 -6.47 6.56
CA PHE A 82 3.51 -6.75 5.40
C PHE A 82 4.16 -5.46 4.92
N ILE A 83 5.41 -5.59 4.50
CA ILE A 83 6.28 -4.45 4.19
C ILE A 83 6.91 -4.70 2.84
N GLY A 84 6.90 -3.68 2.00
CA GLY A 84 7.41 -3.85 0.65
C GLY A 84 7.53 -2.56 -0.13
N LYS A 85 7.53 -2.72 -1.44
CA LYS A 85 7.65 -1.63 -2.41
C LYS A 85 6.58 -1.76 -3.48
N ALA A 86 6.07 -0.63 -3.94
CA ALA A 86 5.22 -0.52 -5.10
C ALA A 86 5.95 0.18 -6.24
N HIS A 87 5.72 -0.28 -7.45
CA HIS A 87 6.12 0.35 -8.70
C HIS A 87 4.85 0.67 -9.47
N VAL A 88 4.66 1.94 -9.80
CA VAL A 88 3.47 2.45 -10.47
C VAL A 88 3.88 3.11 -11.77
N ALA A 89 3.26 2.72 -12.88
CA ALA A 89 3.42 3.39 -14.16
C ALA A 89 2.07 3.74 -14.78
N TYR A 90 2.05 4.79 -15.57
CA TYR A 90 0.90 5.15 -16.40
C TYR A 90 1.36 5.84 -17.68
N ILE A 91 0.53 5.76 -18.73
CA ILE A 91 0.72 6.47 -20.01
C ILE A 91 -0.27 7.60 -20.07
N PRO A 92 0.17 8.87 -19.98
CA PRO A 92 -0.72 10.02 -19.92
C PRO A 92 -1.54 10.19 -21.20
N THR A 93 -2.72 10.83 -21.06
CA THR A 93 -3.58 11.25 -22.17
C THR A 93 -3.94 12.74 -21.98
N GLY A 94 -2.95 13.62 -22.12
CA GLY A 94 -3.12 15.06 -22.01
C GLY A 94 -2.96 15.64 -20.60
N LYS A 95 -2.80 14.78 -19.57
CA LYS A 95 -2.56 15.23 -18.18
C LYS A 95 -1.59 14.30 -17.45
N VAL A 96 -0.74 14.90 -16.63
CA VAL A 96 0.16 14.18 -15.71
C VAL A 96 -0.22 14.44 -14.25
N LEU A 97 -0.07 13.41 -13.42
CA LEU A 97 -0.31 13.49 -11.98
C LEU A 97 0.97 13.94 -11.26
N GLY A 98 0.83 14.85 -10.31
CA GLY A 98 1.95 15.26 -9.49
C GLY A 98 2.63 14.08 -8.81
N LEU A 99 3.96 13.98 -8.91
CA LEU A 99 4.77 12.84 -8.47
C LEU A 99 4.45 12.38 -7.04
N SER A 100 4.36 13.33 -6.11
CA SER A 100 4.06 13.02 -4.70
C SER A 100 2.66 12.43 -4.49
N LYS A 101 1.73 12.64 -5.44
CA LYS A 101 0.36 12.13 -5.35
C LYS A 101 0.31 10.63 -5.62
N VAL A 102 1.15 10.13 -6.51
CA VAL A 102 1.30 8.69 -6.76
C VAL A 102 1.70 7.98 -5.46
N ALA A 103 2.73 8.45 -4.77
CA ALA A 103 3.17 7.87 -3.50
C ALA A 103 2.11 7.98 -2.39
N ARG A 104 1.38 9.10 -2.34
CA ARG A 104 0.29 9.29 -1.36
C ARG A 104 -0.91 8.37 -1.61
N ILE A 105 -1.25 8.10 -2.88
CA ILE A 105 -2.30 7.13 -3.24
C ILE A 105 -1.89 5.73 -2.78
N VAL A 106 -0.65 5.32 -3.05
CA VAL A 106 -0.11 4.05 -2.54
C VAL A 106 -0.22 3.98 -1.02
N ALA A 107 0.23 5.03 -0.30
CA ALA A 107 0.19 5.08 1.16
C ALA A 107 -1.25 5.04 1.70
N MET A 108 -2.20 5.76 1.11
CA MET A 108 -3.61 5.79 1.51
C MET A 108 -4.23 4.39 1.46
N TYR A 109 -4.02 3.64 0.38
CA TYR A 109 -4.55 2.28 0.27
C TYR A 109 -3.78 1.28 1.13
N ALA A 110 -2.46 1.44 1.27
CA ALA A 110 -1.64 0.58 2.11
C ALA A 110 -1.99 0.71 3.60
N ARG A 111 -2.37 1.92 4.07
CA ARG A 111 -2.77 2.19 5.46
C ARG A 111 -4.21 1.75 5.77
N ARG A 112 -4.52 0.49 5.42
CA ARG A 112 -5.79 -0.20 5.66
C ARG A 112 -5.49 -1.67 6.00
N LEU A 113 -6.52 -2.43 6.39
CA LEU A 113 -6.43 -3.88 6.43
C LEU A 113 -6.53 -4.40 4.99
N GLN A 114 -5.53 -5.16 4.54
CA GLN A 114 -5.40 -5.50 3.13
C GLN A 114 -5.01 -6.97 2.89
N ILE A 115 -5.33 -7.44 1.70
CA ILE A 115 -4.57 -8.48 1.02
C ILE A 115 -3.84 -7.82 -0.16
N GLN A 116 -2.63 -8.30 -0.46
CA GLN A 116 -1.74 -7.61 -1.40
C GLN A 116 -2.33 -7.49 -2.81
N GLU A 117 -3.06 -8.49 -3.27
CA GLU A 117 -3.72 -8.49 -4.58
C GLU A 117 -4.77 -7.38 -4.70
N ASN A 118 -5.60 -7.22 -3.67
CA ASN A 118 -6.60 -6.15 -3.63
C ASN A 118 -5.95 -4.77 -3.53
N LEU A 119 -4.90 -4.64 -2.72
CA LEU A 119 -4.11 -3.41 -2.62
C LEU A 119 -3.57 -3.00 -4.00
N THR A 120 -2.97 -3.96 -4.72
CA THR A 120 -2.40 -3.73 -6.06
C THR A 120 -3.47 -3.25 -7.03
N LYS A 121 -4.64 -3.89 -7.00
CA LYS A 121 -5.78 -3.51 -7.85
C LYS A 121 -6.33 -2.14 -7.50
N GLN A 122 -6.55 -1.85 -6.22
CA GLN A 122 -7.09 -0.56 -5.76
C GLN A 122 -6.19 0.60 -6.16
N ILE A 123 -4.87 0.44 -6.08
CA ILE A 123 -3.92 1.46 -6.53
C ILE A 123 -4.03 1.67 -8.05
N ALA A 124 -4.07 0.58 -8.83
CA ALA A 124 -4.17 0.69 -10.28
C ALA A 124 -5.48 1.36 -10.72
N ASP A 125 -6.60 0.97 -10.13
CA ASP A 125 -7.92 1.53 -10.42
C ASP A 125 -7.95 3.03 -10.04
N ALA A 126 -7.37 3.42 -8.91
CA ALA A 126 -7.31 4.81 -8.46
C ALA A 126 -6.46 5.70 -9.40
N ILE A 127 -5.28 5.22 -9.82
CA ILE A 127 -4.45 5.94 -10.78
C ILE A 127 -5.19 6.08 -12.11
N GLN A 128 -5.86 5.02 -12.60
CA GLN A 128 -6.65 5.04 -13.81
C GLN A 128 -7.80 6.05 -13.71
N GLN A 129 -8.54 6.05 -12.60
CA GLN A 129 -9.64 6.97 -12.33
C GLN A 129 -9.21 8.43 -12.35
N VAL A 130 -8.05 8.72 -11.73
CA VAL A 130 -7.56 10.10 -11.58
C VAL A 130 -6.97 10.63 -12.87
N THR A 131 -6.20 9.82 -13.61
CA THR A 131 -5.43 10.27 -14.77
C THR A 131 -6.16 10.08 -16.10
N ASN A 132 -7.15 9.19 -16.15
CA ASN A 132 -7.75 8.68 -17.40
C ASN A 132 -6.69 8.23 -18.42
N ALA A 133 -5.62 7.61 -17.92
CA ALA A 133 -4.45 7.22 -18.70
C ALA A 133 -4.80 6.17 -19.78
N ALA A 134 -4.03 6.11 -20.86
CA ALA A 134 -4.13 5.06 -21.89
C ALA A 134 -3.84 3.67 -21.33
N GLY A 135 -3.09 3.59 -20.22
CA GLY A 135 -2.84 2.37 -19.48
C GLY A 135 -2.20 2.66 -18.13
N VAL A 136 -2.34 1.73 -17.20
CA VAL A 136 -1.74 1.76 -15.86
C VAL A 136 -1.12 0.41 -15.57
N ALA A 137 0.05 0.41 -14.94
CA ALA A 137 0.72 -0.79 -14.42
C ALA A 137 1.10 -0.57 -12.95
N VAL A 138 0.80 -1.56 -12.12
CA VAL A 138 1.23 -1.59 -10.72
C VAL A 138 1.82 -2.95 -10.41
N VAL A 139 3.02 -2.94 -9.82
CA VAL A 139 3.67 -4.13 -9.26
C VAL A 139 3.97 -3.85 -7.79
N ILE A 140 3.65 -4.80 -6.92
CA ILE A 140 4.01 -4.74 -5.49
C ILE A 140 4.81 -5.98 -5.15
N GLU A 141 5.94 -5.78 -4.47
CA GLU A 141 6.75 -6.84 -3.88
C GLU A 141 6.82 -6.61 -2.37
N ALA A 142 6.41 -7.60 -1.57
CA ALA A 142 6.36 -7.46 -0.12
C ALA A 142 6.71 -8.75 0.63
N LYS A 143 7.21 -8.57 1.85
CA LYS A 143 7.43 -9.61 2.85
C LYS A 143 6.31 -9.59 3.86
N HIS A 144 5.71 -10.74 4.13
CA HIS A 144 4.55 -10.89 4.99
C HIS A 144 4.94 -11.48 6.35
N MET A 145 4.79 -10.73 7.43
CA MET A 145 5.10 -11.20 8.77
C MET A 145 4.21 -12.37 9.21
N CYS A 146 3.00 -12.46 8.69
CA CYS A 146 2.11 -13.60 8.93
C CYS A 146 2.63 -14.93 8.38
N MET A 147 3.53 -14.91 7.39
CA MET A 147 4.25 -16.08 6.87
C MET A 147 5.63 -16.28 7.51
N MET A 148 6.29 -15.19 7.92
CA MET A 148 7.68 -15.22 8.39
C MET A 148 7.80 -15.60 9.87
N MET A 149 6.92 -15.02 10.72
CA MET A 149 7.01 -15.14 12.19
C MET A 149 6.31 -16.38 12.73
N ARG A 150 5.36 -16.89 12.00
CA ARG A 150 4.50 -18.04 12.37
C ARG A 150 3.89 -18.67 11.12
N GLY A 151 3.18 -19.78 11.29
CA GLY A 151 2.57 -20.53 10.19
C GLY A 151 3.61 -21.34 9.43
N VAL A 152 3.95 -20.93 8.20
CA VAL A 152 4.92 -21.64 7.36
C VAL A 152 6.37 -21.26 7.63
N GLU A 153 6.63 -20.19 8.36
CA GLU A 153 7.96 -19.75 8.83
C GLU A 153 9.01 -19.58 7.71
N LYS A 154 8.59 -19.03 6.56
CA LYS A 154 9.46 -18.81 5.39
C LYS A 154 9.96 -17.37 5.33
N GLN A 155 11.14 -17.11 5.89
CA GLN A 155 11.71 -15.76 6.06
C GLN A 155 12.18 -15.11 4.76
N ASN A 156 12.56 -15.91 3.75
CA ASN A 156 13.07 -15.40 2.47
C ASN A 156 12.00 -15.29 1.38
N SER A 157 10.76 -15.66 1.69
CA SER A 157 9.66 -15.54 0.72
C SER A 157 9.28 -14.08 0.50
N VAL A 158 9.22 -13.69 -0.76
CA VAL A 158 8.69 -12.40 -1.22
C VAL A 158 7.47 -12.68 -2.08
N MET A 159 6.38 -12.01 -1.81
CA MET A 159 5.19 -12.06 -2.64
C MET A 159 5.23 -10.92 -3.65
N SER A 160 5.06 -11.25 -4.93
CA SER A 160 4.90 -10.28 -6.01
C SER A 160 3.48 -10.35 -6.56
N SER A 161 2.82 -9.22 -6.69
CA SER A 161 1.51 -9.06 -7.33
C SER A 161 1.56 -7.98 -8.38
N SER A 162 0.81 -8.15 -9.49
CA SER A 162 0.79 -7.19 -10.58
C SER A 162 -0.61 -6.97 -11.13
N VAL A 163 -0.88 -5.73 -11.53
CA VAL A 163 -2.08 -5.35 -12.28
C VAL A 163 -1.66 -4.51 -13.48
N MET A 164 -2.16 -4.87 -14.64
CA MET A 164 -1.93 -4.20 -15.92
C MET A 164 -3.28 -3.81 -16.52
N LEU A 165 -3.45 -2.53 -16.86
CA LEU A 165 -4.68 -1.97 -17.46
C LEU A 165 -4.35 -1.31 -18.81
N GLY A 166 -5.32 -1.30 -19.74
CA GLY A 166 -5.19 -0.66 -21.04
C GLY A 166 -3.94 -1.10 -21.80
N ALA A 167 -3.15 -0.14 -22.29
CA ALA A 167 -1.96 -0.40 -23.10
C ALA A 167 -0.96 -1.38 -22.49
N PHE A 168 -0.79 -1.41 -21.15
CA PHE A 168 0.08 -2.40 -20.50
C PHE A 168 -0.47 -3.83 -20.56
N ARG A 169 -1.78 -3.99 -20.62
CA ARG A 169 -2.41 -5.31 -20.79
C ARG A 169 -2.37 -5.76 -22.25
N GLU A 170 -2.64 -4.84 -23.16
CA GLU A 170 -2.82 -5.12 -24.59
C GLU A 170 -1.48 -5.29 -25.32
N SER A 171 -0.47 -4.47 -24.98
CA SER A 171 0.86 -4.50 -25.62
C SER A 171 1.88 -5.26 -24.79
N CYS A 172 2.41 -6.36 -25.35
CA CYS A 172 3.54 -7.08 -24.75
C CYS A 172 4.80 -6.22 -24.63
N ASN A 173 5.07 -5.37 -25.63
CA ASN A 173 6.25 -4.51 -25.64
C ASN A 173 6.20 -3.46 -24.54
N THR A 174 5.08 -2.77 -24.39
CA THR A 174 4.86 -1.77 -23.34
C THR A 174 5.00 -2.39 -21.94
N ARG A 175 4.41 -3.57 -21.74
CA ARG A 175 4.55 -4.31 -20.50
C ARG A 175 5.99 -4.74 -20.25
N HIS A 176 6.68 -5.22 -21.26
CA HIS A 176 8.07 -5.68 -21.15
C HIS A 176 9.01 -4.51 -20.79
N GLU A 177 8.86 -3.37 -21.43
CA GLU A 177 9.61 -2.15 -21.12
C GLU A 177 9.44 -1.74 -19.65
N PHE A 178 8.19 -1.68 -19.17
CA PHE A 178 7.91 -1.41 -17.74
C PHE A 178 8.64 -2.39 -16.82
N LEU A 179 8.48 -3.70 -17.06
CA LEU A 179 9.11 -4.74 -16.24
C LEU A 179 10.64 -4.67 -16.27
N GLN A 180 11.24 -4.32 -17.41
CA GLN A 180 12.69 -4.10 -17.50
C GLN A 180 13.13 -2.87 -16.68
N LEU A 181 12.37 -1.78 -16.73
CA LEU A 181 12.73 -0.56 -16.03
C LEU A 181 12.63 -0.70 -14.50
N ILE A 182 11.69 -1.48 -13.99
CA ILE A 182 11.58 -1.76 -12.54
C ILE A 182 12.56 -2.84 -12.07
N GLY A 183 12.98 -3.77 -12.95
CA GLY A 183 13.89 -4.89 -12.62
C GLY A 183 15.39 -4.55 -12.64
N ARG A 184 15.81 -3.41 -13.11
CA ARG A 184 17.23 -3.05 -13.34
C ARG A 184 18.07 -2.69 -12.12
N ASN A 185 17.55 -2.78 -10.91
CA ASN A 185 18.27 -2.43 -9.68
C ASN A 185 18.61 -3.70 -8.84
N LYS A 186 19.01 -4.81 -9.49
CA LYS A 186 19.63 -5.94 -8.80
C LYS A 186 21.12 -5.98 -9.08
#